data_66eb9f45284351d7b98c6b4bcca69968
#
_entry.id   66eb9f45284351d7b98c6b4bcca69968
#
_cell.length_a   1.000
_cell.length_b   1.000
_cell.length_c   1.000
_cell.angle_alpha   90.00
_cell.angle_beta   90.00
_cell.angle_gamma   90.00
#
_symmetry.space_group_name_H-M   'P 1'
#
loop_
_entity.id
_entity.type
_entity.pdbx_description
1 polymer ?
#
loop_
_entity_poly.entity_id
_entity_poly.type
_entity_poly.pdbx_seq_one_letter_code
_entity_poly.pdbx_strand_id
1 'polypeptide(L)'
;MNNDVLKFGKIASSVTFFIAAFALTFSASTASAGNVTPARLLSTEKEPQNWITYYGNYRGWRYSKLNQINTTTVQNLGVSWAFVPGAEESFQVTPVVEDGVMYITSPKHTVFALDATNGKILWRHDHKFPEKMPAAVWGPNRSRGVALAESSVFLATNDGKVISLNAKTGEENWSIQSADYQSGLGFNQPPLIIGDKAIVGTFTAEMANRGFVAAYDIHSGKEIWKFNTVPGPGEPGHETWSGDSWKFGCGPVILPPTYDPDLDLIYAGVGNPCPMWNGDDRPGDNLYTNSIIALKPNTGQLVWYRQLIPHGVWDLDTFGEVVLVDTKINGRPARVALQAGKNGYFYALDRSEGRFLYAHPFVSRITWTKGLDNEGKPTPGVMPGDESQTLCPGALSGAKSWNQTAYSPELDYLFIPAGDVCDNVKRAAGDPNIKPGDLQLGGQPDKWSSGLGTLTAFQVSTGEAKWQYKSPYPMRSSVLATAGGLVFTGDLEGEVLAMDARNGNVLWKFPVGSMPQNSITYSVNGKQYVAVGVGWGQVLANFTPAYVPELAKVPRGSVLMVFALPN
;
A
#
# COMPACT_ATOMS: atom_id res chain seq x y z
N MET A 1 -45.48 -97.60 16.34
CA MET A 1 -44.29 -98.44 16.28
C MET A 1 -43.48 -98.00 15.06
N ASN A 2 -42.27 -97.83 15.21
CA ASN A 2 -41.19 -97.49 14.27
C ASN A 2 -41.09 -96.07 13.76
N ASN A 3 -40.05 -95.47 14.32
CA ASN A 3 -39.36 -94.23 13.91
C ASN A 3 -38.51 -94.48 12.66
N ASP A 4 -38.53 -93.53 11.72
CA ASP A 4 -37.43 -93.34 10.77
C ASP A 4 -37.06 -91.85 10.68
N VAL A 5 -35.85 -91.60 11.11
CA VAL A 5 -35.21 -90.29 11.21
C VAL A 5 -34.47 -90.07 9.91
N LEU A 6 -34.89 -89.03 9.11
CA LEU A 6 -34.13 -88.54 7.97
C LEU A 6 -33.19 -87.43 8.41
N LYS A 7 -31.87 -87.67 8.24
CA LYS A 7 -30.77 -86.68 8.42
C LYS A 7 -30.68 -85.79 7.22
N PHE A 8 -30.86 -84.51 7.44
CA PHE A 8 -30.46 -83.47 6.45
C PHE A 8 -29.09 -82.87 6.83
N GLY A 9 -28.12 -83.00 5.93
CA GLY A 9 -26.81 -82.43 6.06
C GLY A 9 -26.84 -80.91 5.86
N LYS A 10 -26.21 -80.17 6.77
CA LYS A 10 -25.99 -78.73 6.63
C LYS A 10 -24.71 -78.46 5.82
N ILE A 11 -24.84 -77.81 4.68
CA ILE A 11 -23.74 -77.16 3.94
C ILE A 11 -23.65 -75.74 4.48
N ALA A 12 -22.61 -75.42 5.21
CA ALA A 12 -22.29 -74.09 5.66
C ALA A 12 -21.41 -73.39 4.59
N SER A 13 -21.97 -72.45 3.82
CA SER A 13 -21.21 -71.54 2.98
C SER A 13 -20.75 -70.33 3.82
N SER A 14 -19.48 -70.25 4.13
CA SER A 14 -18.87 -69.09 4.78
C SER A 14 -18.62 -68.01 3.73
N VAL A 15 -19.44 -66.94 3.73
CA VAL A 15 -19.18 -65.71 2.96
C VAL A 15 -18.39 -64.75 3.88
N THR A 16 -17.11 -64.60 3.60
CA THR A 16 -16.24 -63.64 4.29
C THR A 16 -16.41 -62.29 3.65
N PHE A 17 -17.08 -61.36 4.33
CA PHE A 17 -17.15 -59.93 3.94
C PHE A 17 -15.83 -59.28 4.37
N PHE A 18 -15.00 -58.89 3.40
CA PHE A 18 -13.89 -57.94 3.63
C PHE A 18 -14.46 -56.53 3.67
N ILE A 19 -14.62 -55.95 4.86
CA ILE A 19 -14.87 -54.53 5.04
C ILE A 19 -13.51 -53.84 4.96
N ALA A 20 -13.17 -53.26 3.79
CA ALA A 20 -12.05 -52.34 3.65
C ALA A 20 -12.43 -51.01 4.32
N ALA A 21 -12.03 -50.81 5.55
CA ALA A 21 -12.12 -49.52 6.22
C ALA A 21 -11.11 -48.55 5.56
N PHE A 22 -11.56 -47.71 4.66
CA PHE A 22 -10.82 -46.51 4.21
C PHE A 22 -10.79 -45.52 5.37
N ALA A 23 -9.74 -45.55 6.17
CA ALA A 23 -9.43 -44.51 7.14
C ALA A 23 -8.98 -43.26 6.33
N LEU A 24 -9.89 -42.34 6.06
CA LEU A 24 -9.55 -40.99 5.67
C LEU A 24 -8.85 -40.32 6.84
N THR A 25 -7.52 -40.36 6.84
CA THR A 25 -6.70 -39.56 7.75
C THR A 25 -6.85 -38.10 7.26
N PHE A 26 -7.73 -37.35 7.88
CA PHE A 26 -7.68 -35.90 7.85
C PHE A 26 -6.40 -35.49 8.60
N SER A 27 -5.31 -35.31 7.88
CA SER A 27 -4.18 -34.58 8.39
C SER A 27 -4.62 -33.13 8.55
N ALA A 28 -4.94 -32.72 9.76
CA ALA A 28 -5.04 -31.32 10.11
C ALA A 28 -3.65 -30.72 9.81
N SER A 29 -3.53 -30.02 8.69
CA SER A 29 -2.33 -29.23 8.38
C SER A 29 -2.26 -28.13 9.44
N THR A 30 -1.38 -28.29 10.41
CA THR A 30 -1.03 -27.21 11.33
C THR A 30 -0.36 -26.13 10.49
N ALA A 31 -0.93 -24.92 10.48
CA ALA A 31 -0.29 -23.76 9.88
C ALA A 31 1.14 -23.66 10.41
N SER A 32 2.11 -23.75 9.53
CA SER A 32 3.54 -23.70 9.86
C SER A 32 4.16 -22.62 9.00
N ALA A 33 4.82 -21.64 9.63
CA ALA A 33 5.62 -20.68 8.91
C ALA A 33 6.56 -21.41 7.93
N GLY A 34 6.41 -21.12 6.64
CA GLY A 34 7.20 -21.73 5.59
C GLY A 34 8.53 -21.00 5.36
N ASN A 35 9.03 -21.11 4.16
CA ASN A 35 10.26 -20.45 3.72
C ASN A 35 9.95 -19.62 2.47
N VAL A 36 9.90 -18.29 2.60
CA VAL A 36 9.65 -17.36 1.49
C VAL A 36 10.93 -17.11 0.70
N THR A 37 11.25 -18.05 -0.19
CA THR A 37 12.46 -17.94 -1.02
C THR A 37 12.37 -16.82 -2.05
N PRO A 38 13.50 -16.29 -2.57
CA PRO A 38 13.50 -15.34 -3.67
C PRO A 38 12.74 -15.83 -4.92
N ALA A 39 12.76 -17.13 -5.20
CA ALA A 39 12.01 -17.72 -6.31
C ALA A 39 10.48 -17.63 -6.12
N ARG A 40 9.98 -17.79 -4.89
CA ARG A 40 8.56 -17.59 -4.56
C ARG A 40 8.16 -16.11 -4.75
N LEU A 41 8.98 -15.18 -4.27
CA LEU A 41 8.74 -13.74 -4.44
C LEU A 41 8.71 -13.30 -5.90
N LEU A 42 9.52 -13.91 -6.77
CA LEU A 42 9.53 -13.66 -8.21
C LEU A 42 8.34 -14.26 -8.96
N SER A 43 7.62 -15.21 -8.37
CA SER A 43 6.56 -15.96 -9.04
C SER A 43 5.28 -16.09 -8.19
N THR A 44 4.91 -15.03 -7.48
CA THR A 44 3.74 -15.00 -6.58
C THR A 44 2.44 -15.40 -7.30
N GLU A 45 2.33 -15.15 -8.59
CA GLU A 45 1.17 -15.53 -9.40
C GLU A 45 1.01 -17.05 -9.60
N LYS A 46 2.03 -17.86 -9.27
CA LYS A 46 1.96 -19.34 -9.25
C LYS A 46 1.42 -19.86 -7.92
N GLU A 47 1.36 -19.01 -6.91
CA GLU A 47 0.87 -19.32 -5.57
C GLU A 47 -0.32 -18.41 -5.20
N PRO A 48 -1.43 -18.42 -5.96
CA PRO A 48 -2.54 -17.48 -5.72
C PRO A 48 -3.22 -17.66 -4.35
N GLN A 49 -3.02 -18.80 -3.69
CA GLN A 49 -3.49 -19.05 -2.32
C GLN A 49 -2.75 -18.19 -1.28
N ASN A 50 -1.59 -17.64 -1.60
CA ASN A 50 -0.77 -16.81 -0.75
C ASN A 50 -0.87 -15.33 -1.14
N TRP A 51 -0.50 -14.43 -0.19
CA TRP A 51 -0.33 -13.00 -0.42
C TRP A 51 0.96 -12.57 0.27
N ILE A 52 2.13 -12.95 -0.30
CA ILE A 52 3.45 -12.88 0.36
C ILE A 52 4.20 -11.56 0.17
N THR A 53 3.64 -10.60 -0.57
CA THR A 53 4.21 -9.26 -0.73
C THR A 53 3.17 -8.19 -0.47
N TYR A 54 3.59 -6.97 -0.19
CA TYR A 54 2.69 -5.85 0.13
C TYR A 54 1.63 -5.60 -0.96
N TYR A 55 1.99 -5.72 -2.23
CA TYR A 55 1.11 -5.50 -3.37
C TYR A 55 0.55 -6.81 -4.00
N GLY A 56 0.85 -7.97 -3.42
CA GLY A 56 0.53 -9.28 -3.99
C GLY A 56 1.57 -9.76 -5.01
N ASN A 57 2.30 -8.86 -5.65
CA ASN A 57 3.43 -9.13 -6.52
C ASN A 57 4.41 -7.95 -6.57
N TYR A 58 5.58 -8.13 -7.19
CA TYR A 58 6.59 -7.07 -7.34
C TYR A 58 6.16 -5.91 -8.25
N ARG A 59 5.16 -6.14 -9.13
CA ARG A 59 4.72 -5.16 -10.14
C ARG A 59 3.68 -4.16 -9.61
N GLY A 60 3.25 -4.28 -8.34
CA GLY A 60 2.31 -3.35 -7.73
C GLY A 60 0.84 -3.55 -8.11
N TRP A 61 0.45 -4.74 -8.59
CA TRP A 61 -0.86 -4.94 -9.23
C TRP A 61 -2.04 -5.00 -8.26
N ARG A 62 -1.84 -5.47 -7.03
CA ARG A 62 -2.93 -5.73 -6.09
C ARG A 62 -4.05 -6.55 -6.73
N TYR A 63 -3.64 -7.61 -7.43
CA TYR A 63 -4.49 -8.52 -8.18
C TYR A 63 -4.24 -9.96 -7.74
N SER A 64 -5.32 -10.74 -7.61
CA SER A 64 -5.28 -12.16 -7.30
C SER A 64 -5.95 -13.01 -8.38
N LYS A 65 -5.35 -14.15 -8.71
CA LYS A 65 -5.94 -15.15 -9.61
C LYS A 65 -7.04 -16.00 -8.95
N LEU A 66 -7.32 -15.84 -7.65
CA LEU A 66 -8.41 -16.52 -6.98
C LEU A 66 -9.77 -16.06 -7.52
N ASN A 67 -10.69 -17.00 -7.72
CA ASN A 67 -12.00 -16.76 -8.35
C ASN A 67 -13.18 -17.51 -7.72
N GLN A 68 -12.99 -18.17 -6.57
CA GLN A 68 -14.10 -18.80 -5.85
C GLN A 68 -15.14 -17.75 -5.41
N ILE A 69 -14.64 -16.58 -4.93
CA ILE A 69 -15.44 -15.39 -4.71
C ILE A 69 -15.44 -14.61 -6.01
N ASN A 70 -16.61 -14.53 -6.66
CA ASN A 70 -16.77 -13.93 -7.99
C ASN A 70 -18.09 -13.16 -8.10
N THR A 71 -18.39 -12.61 -9.27
CA THR A 71 -19.58 -11.78 -9.51
C THR A 71 -20.90 -12.48 -9.23
N THR A 72 -20.96 -13.81 -9.25
CA THR A 72 -22.18 -14.58 -8.96
C THR A 72 -22.27 -15.08 -7.52
N THR A 73 -21.13 -15.24 -6.82
CA THR A 73 -21.10 -15.80 -5.46
C THR A 73 -20.94 -14.74 -4.38
N VAL A 74 -20.43 -13.54 -4.73
CA VAL A 74 -20.08 -12.48 -3.76
C VAL A 74 -21.27 -12.02 -2.91
N GLN A 75 -22.49 -12.10 -3.40
CA GLN A 75 -23.72 -11.78 -2.64
C GLN A 75 -23.89 -12.62 -1.37
N ASN A 76 -23.25 -13.80 -1.31
CA ASN A 76 -23.29 -14.72 -0.17
C ASN A 76 -22.08 -14.55 0.77
N LEU A 77 -21.22 -13.54 0.51
CA LEU A 77 -20.03 -13.31 1.30
C LEU A 77 -20.40 -12.85 2.71
N GLY A 78 -19.90 -13.53 3.73
CA GLY A 78 -20.16 -13.23 5.12
C GLY A 78 -18.89 -13.19 5.96
N VAL A 79 -18.97 -12.66 7.18
CA VAL A 79 -17.83 -12.63 8.13
C VAL A 79 -17.48 -14.07 8.52
N SER A 80 -16.23 -14.45 8.31
CA SER A 80 -15.67 -15.72 8.78
C SER A 80 -15.08 -15.58 10.17
N TRP A 81 -14.27 -14.55 10.38
CA TRP A 81 -13.69 -14.22 11.67
C TRP A 81 -13.23 -12.75 11.71
N ALA A 82 -12.95 -12.24 12.89
CA ALA A 82 -12.41 -10.91 13.10
C ALA A 82 -11.32 -10.93 14.17
N PHE A 83 -10.38 -10.00 14.08
CA PHE A 83 -9.29 -9.85 15.05
C PHE A 83 -9.15 -8.38 15.45
N VAL A 84 -9.13 -8.10 16.77
CA VAL A 84 -8.95 -6.77 17.33
C VAL A 84 -7.52 -6.63 17.84
N PRO A 85 -6.68 -5.77 17.24
CA PRO A 85 -5.26 -5.65 17.59
C PRO A 85 -5.01 -4.91 18.92
N GLY A 86 -6.05 -4.45 19.60
CA GLY A 86 -5.93 -3.77 20.91
C GLY A 86 -5.45 -2.32 20.81
N ALA A 87 -5.69 -1.64 19.67
CA ALA A 87 -5.35 -0.24 19.47
C ALA A 87 -6.55 0.50 18.86
N GLU A 88 -6.80 1.73 19.35
CA GLU A 88 -7.90 2.59 18.86
C GLU A 88 -7.48 3.52 17.72
N GLU A 89 -6.24 3.35 17.21
CA GLU A 89 -5.59 4.28 16.31
C GLU A 89 -5.60 3.77 14.87
N SER A 90 -4.95 4.52 13.99
CA SER A 90 -4.82 4.29 12.55
C SER A 90 -4.39 2.85 12.17
N PHE A 91 -5.30 2.03 11.67
CA PHE A 91 -5.00 0.65 11.27
C PHE A 91 -4.83 0.54 9.75
N GLN A 92 -3.69 0.99 9.24
CA GLN A 92 -3.35 1.05 7.80
C GLN A 92 -2.68 -0.23 7.27
N VAL A 93 -2.81 -1.35 7.98
CA VAL A 93 -2.10 -2.57 7.65
C VAL A 93 -2.53 -3.16 6.30
N THR A 94 -1.57 -3.64 5.53
CA THR A 94 -1.78 -4.66 4.52
C THR A 94 -1.28 -5.98 5.10
N PRO A 95 -2.17 -6.95 5.38
CA PRO A 95 -1.74 -8.27 5.82
C PRO A 95 -0.89 -8.97 4.76
N VAL A 96 0.05 -9.80 5.18
CA VAL A 96 0.70 -10.77 4.30
C VAL A 96 0.38 -12.18 4.78
N VAL A 97 0.14 -13.09 3.83
CA VAL A 97 -0.27 -14.47 4.13
C VAL A 97 0.63 -15.45 3.41
N GLU A 98 1.21 -16.37 4.18
CA GLU A 98 2.08 -17.43 3.68
C GLU A 98 1.68 -18.76 4.32
N ASP A 99 1.28 -19.72 3.48
CA ASP A 99 0.97 -21.12 3.85
C ASP A 99 0.05 -21.25 5.08
N GLY A 100 -0.99 -20.41 5.15
CA GLY A 100 -1.99 -20.41 6.22
C GLY A 100 -1.61 -19.61 7.47
N VAL A 101 -0.46 -18.93 7.48
CA VAL A 101 -0.08 -17.96 8.52
C VAL A 101 -0.24 -16.55 7.99
N MET A 102 -0.98 -15.71 8.72
CA MET A 102 -1.15 -14.29 8.42
C MET A 102 -0.31 -13.44 9.35
N TYR A 103 0.46 -12.51 8.78
CA TYR A 103 1.24 -11.55 9.55
C TYR A 103 0.64 -10.16 9.38
N ILE A 104 0.44 -9.47 10.50
CA ILE A 104 -0.08 -8.09 10.54
C ILE A 104 0.70 -7.26 11.56
N THR A 105 0.60 -5.93 11.43
CA THR A 105 1.08 -5.00 12.45
C THR A 105 -0.08 -4.19 13.02
N SER A 106 -0.04 -3.92 14.32
CA SER A 106 -0.88 -2.87 14.92
C SER A 106 -0.29 -1.47 14.64
N PRO A 107 -1.05 -0.40 14.89
CA PRO A 107 -0.52 0.97 14.80
C PRO A 107 0.76 1.19 15.60
N LYS A 108 0.91 0.55 16.76
CA LYS A 108 2.09 0.65 17.65
C LYS A 108 3.22 -0.30 17.25
N HIS A 109 3.25 -0.77 16.00
CA HIS A 109 4.26 -1.72 15.50
C HIS A 109 4.35 -3.05 16.26
N THR A 110 3.30 -3.43 17.00
CA THR A 110 3.17 -4.82 17.45
C THR A 110 2.94 -5.71 16.23
N VAL A 111 3.75 -6.73 16.07
CA VAL A 111 3.60 -7.74 15.02
C VAL A 111 2.84 -8.94 15.57
N PHE A 112 1.85 -9.42 14.84
CA PHE A 112 1.12 -10.64 15.14
C PHE A 112 1.29 -11.63 14.00
N ALA A 113 1.54 -12.90 14.34
CA ALA A 113 1.28 -14.02 13.45
C ALA A 113 -0.02 -14.68 13.88
N LEU A 114 -0.92 -14.85 12.94
CA LEU A 114 -2.26 -15.40 13.17
C LEU A 114 -2.46 -16.65 12.31
N ASP A 115 -3.21 -17.61 12.82
CA ASP A 115 -3.81 -18.63 11.97
C ASP A 115 -4.80 -17.96 11.01
N ALA A 116 -4.53 -18.02 9.72
CA ALA A 116 -5.29 -17.34 8.68
C ALA A 116 -6.73 -17.89 8.50
N THR A 117 -7.05 -19.04 9.10
CA THR A 117 -8.39 -19.65 9.03
C THR A 117 -9.35 -19.15 10.10
N ASN A 118 -8.83 -18.65 11.24
CA ASN A 118 -9.65 -18.36 12.43
C ASN A 118 -9.18 -17.16 13.26
N GLY A 119 -8.03 -16.54 12.94
CA GLY A 119 -7.49 -15.38 13.63
C GLY A 119 -6.82 -15.68 14.99
N LYS A 120 -6.60 -16.95 15.34
CA LYS A 120 -5.87 -17.31 16.57
C LYS A 120 -4.43 -16.80 16.53
N ILE A 121 -3.99 -16.14 17.58
CA ILE A 121 -2.62 -15.68 17.73
C ILE A 121 -1.70 -16.90 17.86
N LEU A 122 -0.72 -17.00 16.96
CA LEU A 122 0.37 -17.99 17.00
C LEU A 122 1.54 -17.44 17.83
N TRP A 123 1.91 -16.19 17.56
CA TRP A 123 2.85 -15.42 18.35
C TRP A 123 2.60 -13.91 18.21
N ARG A 124 3.23 -13.13 19.11
CA ARG A 124 3.16 -11.68 19.16
C ARG A 124 4.55 -11.12 19.49
N HIS A 125 4.95 -10.06 18.80
CA HIS A 125 6.14 -9.27 19.11
C HIS A 125 5.74 -7.81 19.36
N ASP A 126 6.09 -7.28 20.54
CA ASP A 126 5.80 -5.88 20.91
C ASP A 126 7.03 -5.02 20.71
N HIS A 127 7.00 -4.12 19.72
CA HIS A 127 8.05 -3.12 19.55
C HIS A 127 8.00 -2.08 20.68
N LYS A 128 9.16 -1.75 21.23
CA LYS A 128 9.31 -0.74 22.28
C LYS A 128 9.91 0.54 21.70
N PHE A 129 9.08 1.57 21.64
CA PHE A 129 9.53 2.89 21.27
C PHE A 129 10.35 3.55 22.38
N PRO A 130 11.27 4.51 22.05
CA PRO A 130 11.85 5.40 23.03
C PRO A 130 10.78 6.15 23.83
N GLU A 131 11.08 6.46 25.11
CA GLU A 131 10.12 7.18 25.98
C GLU A 131 9.71 8.54 25.41
N LYS A 132 10.61 9.20 24.68
CA LYS A 132 10.36 10.49 24.03
C LYS A 132 10.54 10.33 22.53
N MET A 133 9.44 10.31 21.82
CA MET A 133 9.38 10.49 20.37
C MET A 133 9.12 11.98 20.07
N PRO A 134 9.75 12.58 19.02
CA PRO A 134 9.40 13.92 18.59
C PRO A 134 7.90 14.01 18.30
N ALA A 135 7.25 15.05 18.81
CA ALA A 135 5.78 15.23 18.66
C ALA A 135 5.34 15.32 17.20
N ALA A 136 6.23 15.75 16.33
CA ALA A 136 5.98 15.92 14.91
C ALA A 136 6.13 14.63 14.09
N VAL A 137 6.73 13.57 14.61
CA VAL A 137 6.62 12.23 14.00
C VAL A 137 5.20 11.71 14.25
N TRP A 138 4.21 12.38 13.78
CA TRP A 138 2.77 12.05 13.84
C TRP A 138 2.40 10.86 14.78
N GLY A 139 3.19 10.68 15.85
CA GLY A 139 3.14 9.61 16.84
C GLY A 139 3.59 8.23 16.33
N PRO A 140 3.88 7.29 17.23
CA PRO A 140 4.30 5.92 16.93
C PRO A 140 3.14 5.05 16.38
N ASN A 141 2.22 5.63 15.66
CA ASN A 141 0.89 5.07 15.43
C ASN A 141 0.63 4.75 13.96
N ARG A 142 1.68 4.51 13.15
CA ARG A 142 1.53 4.16 11.73
C ARG A 142 2.45 3.03 11.31
N SER A 143 1.87 1.87 11.13
CA SER A 143 2.51 0.75 10.48
C SER A 143 1.63 0.22 9.37
N ARG A 144 2.22 -0.04 8.19
CA ARG A 144 1.51 -0.57 7.04
C ARG A 144 1.74 -2.05 6.80
N GLY A 145 2.45 -2.73 7.68
CA GLY A 145 2.65 -4.18 7.62
C GLY A 145 4.11 -4.59 7.73
N VAL A 146 4.36 -5.83 7.34
CA VAL A 146 5.68 -6.47 7.35
C VAL A 146 6.01 -7.06 5.99
N ALA A 147 7.27 -7.43 5.78
CA ALA A 147 7.72 -8.22 4.64
C ALA A 147 8.23 -9.58 5.09
N LEU A 148 8.22 -10.55 4.17
CA LEU A 148 8.67 -11.91 4.41
C LEU A 148 9.87 -12.24 3.52
N ALA A 149 10.89 -12.85 4.09
CA ALA A 149 11.97 -13.47 3.34
C ALA A 149 12.52 -14.67 4.12
N GLU A 150 12.74 -15.77 3.42
CA GLU A 150 13.18 -17.02 4.03
C GLU A 150 12.29 -17.41 5.23
N SER A 151 12.88 -17.62 6.40
CA SER A 151 12.17 -17.89 7.66
C SER A 151 12.07 -16.65 8.55
N SER A 152 12.04 -15.46 7.98
CA SER A 152 12.08 -14.18 8.71
C SER A 152 10.96 -13.23 8.31
N VAL A 153 10.52 -12.43 9.29
CA VAL A 153 9.58 -11.32 9.15
C VAL A 153 10.36 -10.03 9.36
N PHE A 154 10.24 -9.09 8.43
CA PHE A 154 10.93 -7.80 8.46
C PHE A 154 9.97 -6.67 8.76
N LEU A 155 10.33 -5.85 9.74
CA LEU A 155 9.59 -4.69 10.20
C LEU A 155 10.48 -3.45 10.08
N ALA A 156 9.92 -2.35 9.59
CA ALA A 156 10.55 -1.03 9.64
C ALA A 156 9.68 -0.09 10.49
N THR A 157 10.29 0.68 11.41
CA THR A 157 9.57 1.35 12.50
C THR A 157 9.67 2.87 12.45
N ASN A 158 8.71 3.56 13.10
CA ASN A 158 8.70 5.03 13.12
C ASN A 158 9.88 5.63 13.90
N ASP A 159 10.51 4.89 14.80
CA ASP A 159 11.75 5.29 15.47
C ASP A 159 13.03 4.93 14.67
N GLY A 160 12.86 4.70 13.37
CA GLY A 160 13.97 4.56 12.43
C GLY A 160 14.73 3.24 12.50
N LYS A 161 14.14 2.18 13.03
CA LYS A 161 14.76 0.85 13.06
C LYS A 161 14.29 -0.03 11.89
N VAL A 162 15.17 -0.93 11.48
CA VAL A 162 14.85 -2.10 10.68
C VAL A 162 15.12 -3.33 11.54
N ILE A 163 14.13 -4.23 11.61
CA ILE A 163 14.10 -5.37 12.52
C ILE A 163 13.81 -6.63 11.73
N SER A 164 14.54 -7.71 12.01
CA SER A 164 14.25 -9.06 11.53
C SER A 164 13.78 -9.93 12.70
N LEU A 165 12.64 -10.55 12.53
CA LEU A 165 12.06 -11.49 13.49
C LEU A 165 12.05 -12.91 12.90
N ASN A 166 12.19 -13.91 13.74
CA ASN A 166 11.97 -15.30 13.37
C ASN A 166 10.48 -15.51 13.03
N ALA A 167 10.17 -15.98 11.82
CA ALA A 167 8.78 -16.12 11.35
C ALA A 167 7.97 -17.16 12.15
N LYS A 168 8.63 -18.11 12.81
CA LYS A 168 7.99 -19.17 13.59
C LYS A 168 7.73 -18.76 15.06
N THR A 169 8.62 -17.95 15.65
CA THR A 169 8.57 -17.64 17.10
C THR A 169 8.28 -16.18 17.40
N GLY A 170 8.52 -15.25 16.47
CA GLY A 170 8.44 -13.81 16.70
C GLY A 170 9.63 -13.23 17.47
N GLU A 171 10.65 -14.03 17.78
CA GLU A 171 11.88 -13.58 18.43
C GLU A 171 12.72 -12.73 17.47
N GLU A 172 13.41 -11.73 18.00
CA GLU A 172 14.27 -10.86 17.23
C GLU A 172 15.55 -11.58 16.80
N ASN A 173 15.79 -11.67 15.48
CA ASN A 173 17.05 -12.15 14.94
C ASN A 173 18.12 -11.06 15.01
N TRP A 174 17.76 -9.85 14.60
CA TRP A 174 18.58 -8.64 14.67
C TRP A 174 17.73 -7.36 14.58
N SER A 175 18.27 -6.26 15.06
CA SER A 175 17.68 -4.93 14.99
C SER A 175 18.77 -3.89 14.79
N ILE A 176 18.56 -2.95 13.88
CA ILE A 176 19.51 -1.85 13.62
C ILE A 176 18.79 -0.50 13.68
N GLN A 177 19.49 0.53 14.14
CA GLN A 177 19.08 1.92 14.01
C GLN A 177 19.55 2.43 12.64
N SER A 178 18.61 2.68 11.73
CA SER A 178 18.86 3.06 10.34
C SER A 178 18.63 4.54 10.08
N ALA A 179 17.65 5.14 10.75
CA ALA A 179 17.32 6.55 10.60
C ALA A 179 17.32 7.25 11.97
N ASP A 180 17.69 8.53 11.97
CA ASP A 180 17.66 9.36 13.17
C ASP A 180 16.23 9.88 13.43
N TYR A 181 15.50 9.18 14.29
CA TYR A 181 14.15 9.57 14.66
C TYR A 181 14.07 10.90 15.40
N GLN A 182 15.15 11.37 16.03
CA GLN A 182 15.18 12.67 16.71
C GLN A 182 15.08 13.82 15.71
N SER A 183 15.59 13.63 14.49
CA SER A 183 15.40 14.56 13.38
C SER A 183 14.07 14.34 12.62
N GLY A 184 13.18 13.45 13.11
CA GLY A 184 11.90 13.15 12.49
C GLY A 184 11.93 12.11 11.38
N LEU A 185 13.06 11.45 11.14
CA LEU A 185 13.17 10.36 10.18
C LEU A 185 12.74 9.03 10.79
N GLY A 186 11.89 8.32 10.07
CA GLY A 186 11.44 6.99 10.45
C GLY A 186 10.89 6.21 9.27
N PHE A 187 10.26 5.07 9.55
CA PHE A 187 9.66 4.21 8.54
C PHE A 187 8.24 3.85 8.95
N ASN A 188 7.32 3.81 7.99
CA ASN A 188 5.93 3.41 8.21
C ASN A 188 5.42 2.39 7.20
N GLN A 189 6.33 1.87 6.35
CA GLN A 189 6.07 0.89 5.30
C GLN A 189 6.86 -0.39 5.56
N PRO A 190 6.38 -1.56 5.10
CA PRO A 190 7.22 -2.75 5.10
C PRO A 190 8.37 -2.60 4.10
N PRO A 191 9.51 -3.25 4.33
CA PRO A 191 10.58 -3.34 3.35
C PRO A 191 10.13 -4.03 2.05
N LEU A 192 10.69 -3.62 0.90
CA LEU A 192 10.70 -4.44 -0.30
C LEU A 192 11.85 -5.43 -0.20
N ILE A 193 11.56 -6.72 -0.32
CA ILE A 193 12.59 -7.77 -0.32
C ILE A 193 12.97 -8.11 -1.76
N ILE A 194 14.26 -8.08 -2.09
CA ILE A 194 14.81 -8.54 -3.38
C ILE A 194 16.09 -9.33 -3.11
N GLY A 195 16.06 -10.64 -3.37
CA GLY A 195 17.19 -11.52 -3.05
C GLY A 195 17.54 -11.45 -1.56
N ASP A 196 18.75 -11.03 -1.27
CA ASP A 196 19.32 -10.86 0.07
C ASP A 196 19.15 -9.43 0.65
N LYS A 197 18.28 -8.60 0.05
CA LYS A 197 18.14 -7.18 0.43
C LYS A 197 16.75 -6.83 0.92
N ALA A 198 16.69 -6.10 2.04
CA ALA A 198 15.52 -5.38 2.54
C ALA A 198 15.67 -3.90 2.20
N ILE A 199 14.81 -3.37 1.33
CA ILE A 199 14.88 -2.00 0.81
C ILE A 199 13.75 -1.17 1.43
N VAL A 200 14.10 -0.04 2.04
CA VAL A 200 13.16 0.85 2.74
C VAL A 200 13.35 2.30 2.31
N GLY A 201 12.27 3.06 2.30
CA GLY A 201 12.31 4.51 2.15
C GLY A 201 11.88 5.22 3.41
N THR A 202 12.38 6.42 3.64
CA THR A 202 12.07 7.18 4.85
C THR A 202 10.70 7.86 4.76
N PHE A 203 10.04 7.91 5.90
CA PHE A 203 8.95 8.81 6.20
C PHE A 203 9.55 10.06 6.86
N THR A 204 9.30 11.24 6.31
CA THR A 204 9.90 12.51 6.76
C THR A 204 8.94 13.38 7.56
N ALA A 205 7.64 13.14 7.47
CA ALA A 205 6.57 13.80 8.22
C ALA A 205 6.55 15.33 8.13
N GLU A 206 6.98 15.89 6.99
CA GLU A 206 7.09 17.35 6.74
C GLU A 206 8.03 18.04 7.75
N MET A 207 8.99 17.30 8.27
CA MET A 207 9.95 17.82 9.23
C MET A 207 11.25 18.21 8.57
N ALA A 208 11.98 19.12 9.19
CA ALA A 208 13.29 19.58 8.75
C ALA A 208 14.32 18.44 8.75
N ASN A 209 14.32 17.65 7.69
CA ASN A 209 15.21 16.52 7.49
C ASN A 209 15.43 16.21 6.00
N ARG A 210 16.21 15.18 5.73
CA ARG A 210 16.60 14.75 4.39
C ARG A 210 16.24 13.28 4.18
N GLY A 211 15.28 13.00 3.28
CA GLY A 211 14.83 11.65 2.96
C GLY A 211 15.86 10.81 2.22
N PHE A 212 15.70 9.49 2.29
CA PHE A 212 16.51 8.52 1.56
C PHE A 212 15.76 7.21 1.29
N VAL A 213 16.31 6.42 0.36
CA VAL A 213 16.03 4.99 0.19
C VAL A 213 17.31 4.23 0.49
N ALA A 214 17.23 3.14 1.25
CA ALA A 214 18.41 2.34 1.60
C ALA A 214 18.10 0.84 1.54
N ALA A 215 19.13 0.04 1.28
CA ALA A 215 19.09 -1.41 1.31
C ALA A 215 19.95 -1.97 2.43
N TYR A 216 19.42 -2.99 3.09
CA TYR A 216 20.05 -3.69 4.18
C TYR A 216 20.11 -5.18 3.86
N ASP A 217 21.21 -5.84 4.22
CA ASP A 217 21.37 -7.28 4.13
C ASP A 217 20.37 -7.98 5.08
N ILE A 218 19.57 -8.92 4.55
CA ILE A 218 18.50 -9.57 5.34
C ILE A 218 19.02 -10.47 6.47
N HIS A 219 20.27 -10.91 6.40
CA HIS A 219 20.84 -11.81 7.41
C HIS A 219 21.50 -11.07 8.56
N SER A 220 22.15 -9.94 8.27
CA SER A 220 22.96 -9.17 9.23
C SER A 220 22.42 -7.80 9.59
N GLY A 221 21.50 -7.25 8.81
CA GLY A 221 21.04 -5.86 8.94
C GLY A 221 22.06 -4.82 8.47
N LYS A 222 23.23 -5.23 7.92
CA LYS A 222 24.26 -4.28 7.45
C LYS A 222 23.73 -3.46 6.27
N GLU A 223 23.92 -2.13 6.32
CA GLU A 223 23.62 -1.26 5.17
C GLU A 223 24.49 -1.64 3.97
N ILE A 224 23.85 -1.87 2.81
CA ILE A 224 24.51 -2.19 1.54
C ILE A 224 24.71 -0.93 0.73
N TRP A 225 23.64 -0.11 0.61
CA TRP A 225 23.67 1.18 -0.06
C TRP A 225 22.60 2.12 0.46
N LYS A 226 22.81 3.42 0.23
CA LYS A 226 21.84 4.48 0.51
C LYS A 226 21.81 5.47 -0.65
N PHE A 227 20.60 5.82 -1.10
CA PHE A 227 20.31 6.87 -2.08
C PHE A 227 19.54 7.99 -1.41
N ASN A 228 20.10 9.21 -1.39
CA ASN A 228 19.43 10.37 -0.85
C ASN A 228 18.39 10.91 -1.85
N THR A 229 17.13 11.03 -1.43
CA THR A 229 16.06 11.58 -2.28
C THR A 229 16.14 13.09 -2.45
N VAL A 230 16.92 13.75 -1.56
CA VAL A 230 17.34 15.14 -1.66
C VAL A 230 18.86 15.14 -1.71
N PRO A 231 19.49 15.45 -2.87
CA PRO A 231 20.94 15.37 -3.03
C PRO A 231 21.68 16.47 -2.27
N GLY A 232 22.81 16.13 -1.66
CA GLY A 232 23.74 17.05 -1.03
C GLY A 232 24.92 17.42 -1.94
N PRO A 233 25.87 18.22 -1.44
CA PRO A 233 27.05 18.64 -2.21
C PRO A 233 27.79 17.45 -2.83
N GLY A 234 28.04 17.53 -4.14
CA GLY A 234 28.70 16.48 -4.91
C GLY A 234 27.80 15.34 -5.40
N GLU A 235 26.54 15.28 -4.97
CA GLU A 235 25.54 14.35 -5.50
C GLU A 235 24.82 14.98 -6.71
N PRO A 236 24.54 14.22 -7.79
CA PRO A 236 23.78 14.71 -8.95
C PRO A 236 22.41 15.24 -8.54
N GLY A 237 22.01 16.42 -9.06
CA GLY A 237 20.75 17.08 -8.73
C GLY A 237 20.86 18.11 -7.60
N HIS A 238 22.01 18.18 -6.90
CA HIS A 238 22.23 19.19 -5.84
C HIS A 238 22.13 20.63 -6.35
N GLU A 239 22.52 20.88 -7.60
CA GLU A 239 22.44 22.18 -8.26
C GLU A 239 21.00 22.73 -8.38
N THR A 240 20.00 21.91 -8.14
CA THR A 240 18.58 22.31 -8.13
C THR A 240 18.10 22.80 -6.76
N TRP A 241 18.99 22.84 -5.79
CA TRP A 241 18.76 23.33 -4.42
C TRP A 241 19.60 24.56 -4.16
N SER A 242 19.03 25.59 -3.57
CA SER A 242 19.74 26.83 -3.23
C SER A 242 20.32 26.77 -1.83
N GLY A 243 21.57 27.19 -1.70
CA GLY A 243 22.26 27.30 -0.41
C GLY A 243 22.19 25.99 0.39
N ASP A 244 21.74 26.08 1.63
CA ASP A 244 21.63 24.97 2.58
C ASP A 244 20.23 24.33 2.62
N SER A 245 19.29 24.73 1.75
CA SER A 245 17.90 24.24 1.76
C SER A 245 17.78 22.72 1.57
N TRP A 246 18.74 22.10 0.89
CA TRP A 246 18.82 20.64 0.72
C TRP A 246 18.90 19.88 2.05
N LYS A 247 19.43 20.49 3.12
CA LYS A 247 19.56 19.85 4.45
C LYS A 247 18.20 19.50 5.05
N PHE A 248 17.16 20.22 4.64
CA PHE A 248 15.81 20.17 5.19
C PHE A 248 14.76 19.92 4.11
N GLY A 249 15.15 19.37 2.98
CA GLY A 249 14.32 19.28 1.78
C GLY A 249 13.25 18.19 1.78
N CYS A 250 13.08 17.39 2.84
CA CYS A 250 12.15 16.28 2.97
C CYS A 250 12.33 15.17 1.91
N GLY A 251 11.45 15.04 0.92
CA GLY A 251 11.51 14.00 -0.12
C GLY A 251 11.21 12.60 0.41
N PRO A 252 10.03 12.36 1.04
CA PRO A 252 9.70 11.05 1.61
C PRO A 252 9.45 9.99 0.56
N VAL A 253 9.72 8.71 0.91
CA VAL A 253 9.28 7.51 0.18
C VAL A 253 8.51 6.65 1.16
N ILE A 254 7.19 6.75 1.17
CA ILE A 254 6.32 6.18 2.23
C ILE A 254 5.60 4.90 1.84
N LEU A 255 5.74 4.44 0.61
CA LEU A 255 5.23 3.15 0.15
C LEU A 255 6.41 2.28 -0.34
N PRO A 256 6.32 0.96 -0.19
CA PRO A 256 7.34 0.07 -0.72
C PRO A 256 7.57 0.33 -2.20
N PRO A 257 8.82 0.40 -2.67
CA PRO A 257 9.10 0.42 -4.11
C PRO A 257 8.53 -0.82 -4.82
N THR A 258 8.33 -0.75 -6.13
CA THR A 258 8.04 -1.90 -6.98
C THR A 258 9.30 -2.36 -7.71
N TYR A 259 9.30 -3.58 -8.21
CA TYR A 259 10.49 -4.18 -8.83
C TYR A 259 10.16 -4.84 -10.17
N ASP A 260 10.97 -4.53 -11.16
CA ASP A 260 10.97 -5.19 -12.46
C ASP A 260 12.17 -6.15 -12.55
N PRO A 261 11.95 -7.48 -12.47
CA PRO A 261 13.04 -8.44 -12.57
C PRO A 261 13.66 -8.54 -13.98
N ASP A 262 12.91 -8.13 -15.03
CA ASP A 262 13.42 -8.19 -16.41
C ASP A 262 14.41 -7.06 -16.70
N LEU A 263 14.22 -5.89 -16.09
CA LEU A 263 15.11 -4.73 -16.24
C LEU A 263 16.10 -4.61 -15.07
N ASP A 264 15.89 -5.37 -14.00
CA ASP A 264 16.60 -5.28 -12.73
C ASP A 264 16.58 -3.84 -12.20
N LEU A 265 15.36 -3.28 -12.05
CA LEU A 265 15.10 -1.92 -11.58
C LEU A 265 14.03 -1.91 -10.49
N ILE A 266 14.27 -1.11 -9.45
CA ILE A 266 13.24 -0.72 -8.49
C ILE A 266 12.72 0.67 -8.83
N TYR A 267 11.41 0.89 -8.60
CA TYR A 267 10.75 2.16 -8.85
C TYR A 267 10.12 2.67 -7.56
N ALA A 268 10.40 3.93 -7.25
CA ALA A 268 9.83 4.58 -6.07
C ALA A 268 9.27 5.95 -6.44
N GLY A 269 8.12 6.28 -5.85
CA GLY A 269 7.60 7.64 -5.86
C GLY A 269 8.18 8.43 -4.68
N VAL A 270 8.72 9.60 -4.95
CA VAL A 270 9.26 10.54 -3.96
C VAL A 270 8.24 11.65 -3.71
N GLY A 271 7.93 11.93 -2.45
CA GLY A 271 6.98 12.95 -2.06
C GLY A 271 7.49 14.38 -2.19
N ASN A 272 6.74 15.30 -1.64
CA ASN A 272 6.96 16.74 -1.75
C ASN A 272 8.27 17.23 -1.08
N PRO A 273 8.79 18.37 -1.53
CA PRO A 273 9.82 19.09 -0.78
C PRO A 273 9.24 19.82 0.43
N CYS A 274 10.09 20.17 1.39
CA CYS A 274 9.73 21.04 2.52
C CYS A 274 10.45 22.39 2.41
N PRO A 275 9.81 23.46 2.88
CA PRO A 275 8.42 23.62 3.34
C PRO A 275 7.41 23.31 2.22
N MET A 276 6.25 22.69 2.56
CA MET A 276 5.36 22.15 1.54
C MET A 276 4.49 23.20 0.82
N TRP A 277 4.21 24.36 1.43
CA TRP A 277 3.39 25.43 0.84
C TRP A 277 4.15 26.74 0.62
N ASN A 278 5.46 26.77 0.88
CA ASN A 278 6.33 27.89 0.59
C ASN A 278 7.66 27.39 0.01
N GLY A 279 8.07 27.92 -1.13
CA GLY A 279 9.31 27.56 -1.81
C GLY A 279 10.34 28.69 -1.86
N ASP A 280 10.09 29.84 -1.20
CA ASP A 280 10.93 31.05 -1.32
C ASP A 280 12.38 30.78 -0.86
N ASP A 281 12.58 29.93 0.17
CA ASP A 281 13.89 29.60 0.72
C ASP A 281 14.62 28.47 -0.04
N ARG A 282 13.97 27.86 -1.05
CA ARG A 282 14.51 26.74 -1.84
C ARG A 282 14.28 26.89 -3.35
N PRO A 283 14.66 28.05 -3.97
CA PRO A 283 14.53 28.22 -5.41
C PRO A 283 15.22 27.09 -6.19
N GLY A 284 14.71 26.77 -7.36
CA GLY A 284 15.13 25.65 -8.21
C GLY A 284 14.09 24.51 -8.25
N ASP A 285 14.36 23.49 -9.04
CA ASP A 285 13.41 22.37 -9.26
C ASP A 285 13.30 21.41 -8.05
N ASN A 286 14.28 21.43 -7.14
CA ASN A 286 14.35 20.62 -5.90
C ASN A 286 14.32 19.10 -6.15
N LEU A 287 15.23 18.62 -7.03
CA LEU A 287 15.38 17.19 -7.30
C LEU A 287 15.79 16.41 -6.02
N TYR A 288 15.29 15.19 -5.80
CA TYR A 288 14.35 14.40 -6.62
C TYR A 288 12.95 14.39 -5.99
N THR A 289 12.55 15.44 -5.29
CA THR A 289 11.21 15.55 -4.74
C THR A 289 10.17 15.55 -5.87
N ASN A 290 8.97 15.08 -5.58
CA ASN A 290 7.86 14.95 -6.52
C ASN A 290 8.23 14.21 -7.83
N SER A 291 9.07 13.18 -7.71
CA SER A 291 9.58 12.40 -8.84
C SER A 291 9.26 10.92 -8.70
N ILE A 292 9.21 10.24 -9.83
CA ILE A 292 9.42 8.79 -9.90
C ILE A 292 10.92 8.59 -10.15
N ILE A 293 11.55 7.75 -9.35
CA ILE A 293 12.96 7.36 -9.50
C ILE A 293 13.07 5.87 -9.80
N ALA A 294 14.01 5.51 -10.67
CA ALA A 294 14.37 4.12 -10.96
C ALA A 294 15.80 3.85 -10.54
N LEU A 295 16.01 2.89 -9.63
CA LEU A 295 17.31 2.58 -9.06
C LEU A 295 17.71 1.12 -9.34
N LYS A 296 19.01 0.86 -9.43
CA LYS A 296 19.55 -0.50 -9.41
C LYS A 296 19.44 -1.11 -8.01
N PRO A 297 18.82 -2.30 -7.84
CA PRO A 297 18.59 -2.88 -6.52
C PRO A 297 19.88 -3.29 -5.81
N ASN A 298 20.96 -3.55 -6.55
CA ASN A 298 22.23 -4.00 -5.98
C ASN A 298 23.13 -2.84 -5.49
N THR A 299 22.96 -1.62 -6.02
CA THR A 299 23.89 -0.49 -5.77
C THR A 299 23.20 0.78 -5.33
N GLY A 300 21.87 0.88 -5.47
CA GLY A 300 21.14 2.13 -5.29
C GLY A 300 21.41 3.19 -6.36
N GLN A 301 22.14 2.84 -7.43
CA GLN A 301 22.46 3.76 -8.51
C GLN A 301 21.19 4.21 -9.22
N LEU A 302 21.01 5.54 -9.36
CA LEU A 302 19.94 6.12 -10.16
C LEU A 302 20.17 5.82 -11.64
N VAL A 303 19.15 5.24 -12.30
CA VAL A 303 19.16 4.96 -13.74
C VAL A 303 18.43 6.06 -14.49
N TRP A 304 17.24 6.43 -14.00
CA TRP A 304 16.48 7.56 -14.50
C TRP A 304 15.55 8.11 -13.41
N TYR A 305 15.11 9.33 -13.63
CA TYR A 305 14.02 9.94 -12.86
C TYR A 305 13.06 10.69 -13.77
N ARG A 306 11.85 10.88 -13.29
CA ARG A 306 10.85 11.76 -13.91
C ARG A 306 10.23 12.61 -12.83
N GLN A 307 10.55 13.91 -12.82
CA GLN A 307 9.91 14.85 -11.92
C GLN A 307 8.56 15.26 -12.50
N LEU A 308 7.49 15.04 -11.72
CA LEU A 308 6.12 15.34 -12.13
C LEU A 308 5.69 16.76 -11.74
N ILE A 309 6.28 17.30 -10.66
CA ILE A 309 5.99 18.64 -10.13
C ILE A 309 7.32 19.29 -9.73
N PRO A 310 7.98 20.03 -10.67
CA PRO A 310 9.15 20.84 -10.32
C PRO A 310 8.78 21.91 -9.30
N HIS A 311 9.67 22.22 -8.37
CA HIS A 311 9.47 23.25 -7.34
C HIS A 311 8.12 23.12 -6.62
N GLY A 312 7.76 21.92 -6.17
CA GLY A 312 6.44 21.64 -5.59
C GLY A 312 6.16 22.51 -4.35
N VAL A 313 5.06 23.27 -4.39
CA VAL A 313 4.60 24.15 -3.30
C VAL A 313 3.12 23.94 -2.98
N TRP A 314 2.58 22.75 -3.31
CA TRP A 314 1.15 22.46 -3.21
C TRP A 314 0.83 21.26 -2.30
N ASP A 315 1.84 20.61 -1.70
CA ASP A 315 1.70 19.33 -0.98
C ASP A 315 1.08 18.22 -1.86
N LEU A 316 1.44 18.20 -3.14
CA LEU A 316 0.95 17.23 -4.12
C LEU A 316 1.96 16.10 -4.31
N ASP A 317 2.13 15.30 -3.28
CA ASP A 317 3.08 14.18 -3.25
C ASP A 317 3.02 13.23 -4.45
N THR A 318 4.19 12.76 -4.87
CA THR A 318 4.33 11.70 -5.89
C THR A 318 4.66 10.34 -5.26
N PHE A 319 4.56 10.17 -3.96
CA PHE A 319 4.91 8.93 -3.25
C PHE A 319 3.98 7.73 -3.50
N GLY A 320 2.99 7.82 -4.39
CA GLY A 320 2.15 6.69 -4.79
C GLY A 320 2.96 5.53 -5.34
N GLU A 321 2.38 4.32 -5.26
CA GLU A 321 2.99 3.13 -5.89
C GLU A 321 3.16 3.33 -7.40
N VAL A 322 4.21 2.72 -7.95
CA VAL A 322 4.44 2.64 -9.39
C VAL A 322 3.99 1.26 -9.88
N VAL A 323 2.94 1.21 -10.68
CA VAL A 323 2.38 -0.06 -11.19
C VAL A 323 3.05 -0.40 -12.52
N LEU A 324 3.66 -1.60 -12.61
CA LEU A 324 4.43 -2.02 -13.79
C LEU A 324 3.57 -2.94 -14.67
N VAL A 325 3.35 -2.54 -15.91
CA VAL A 325 2.44 -3.21 -16.84
C VAL A 325 3.11 -3.44 -18.18
N ASP A 326 2.89 -4.62 -18.77
CA ASP A 326 3.16 -4.92 -20.17
C ASP A 326 1.85 -4.84 -20.94
N THR A 327 1.73 -3.90 -21.86
CA THR A 327 0.51 -3.66 -22.65
C THR A 327 0.85 -3.24 -24.07
N LYS A 328 -0.12 -2.73 -24.81
CA LYS A 328 0.08 -2.12 -26.12
C LYS A 328 -0.35 -0.67 -26.08
N ILE A 329 0.52 0.25 -26.49
CA ILE A 329 0.19 1.66 -26.70
C ILE A 329 0.19 1.93 -28.20
N ASN A 330 -0.92 2.43 -28.72
CA ASN A 330 -1.10 2.63 -30.18
C ASN A 330 -0.80 1.36 -31.00
N GLY A 331 -1.22 0.20 -30.50
CA GLY A 331 -1.02 -1.11 -31.13
C GLY A 331 0.38 -1.70 -31.01
N ARG A 332 1.36 -0.99 -30.43
CA ARG A 332 2.75 -1.45 -30.27
C ARG A 332 3.00 -1.94 -28.85
N PRO A 333 3.73 -3.05 -28.66
CA PRO A 333 4.14 -3.50 -27.33
C PRO A 333 4.85 -2.38 -26.56
N ALA A 334 4.46 -2.19 -25.29
CA ALA A 334 5.03 -1.18 -24.41
C ALA A 334 5.22 -1.75 -23.00
N ARG A 335 6.36 -1.42 -22.38
CA ARG A 335 6.66 -1.67 -20.98
C ARG A 335 6.37 -0.37 -20.22
N VAL A 336 5.35 -0.36 -19.38
CA VAL A 336 4.81 0.87 -18.81
C VAL A 336 4.98 0.90 -17.29
N ALA A 337 5.41 2.03 -16.78
CA ALA A 337 5.32 2.41 -15.37
C ALA A 337 4.16 3.39 -15.22
N LEU A 338 3.15 3.01 -14.45
CA LEU A 338 1.96 3.83 -14.17
C LEU A 338 2.05 4.42 -12.77
N GLN A 339 1.69 5.68 -12.61
CA GLN A 339 1.60 6.32 -11.31
C GLN A 339 0.41 7.29 -11.27
N ALA A 340 -0.47 7.11 -10.29
CA ALA A 340 -1.53 8.05 -9.96
C ALA A 340 -1.18 8.74 -8.64
N GLY A 341 -1.18 10.07 -8.60
CA GLY A 341 -0.72 10.85 -7.45
C GLY A 341 -1.70 11.92 -7.00
N LYS A 342 -1.32 12.64 -5.93
CA LYS A 342 -2.10 13.74 -5.37
C LYS A 342 -2.31 14.89 -6.36
N ASN A 343 -1.51 14.97 -7.44
CA ASN A 343 -1.61 16.00 -8.46
C ASN A 343 -2.82 15.87 -9.41
N GLY A 344 -3.58 14.77 -9.30
CA GLY A 344 -4.82 14.57 -10.06
C GLY A 344 -4.65 13.95 -11.43
N TYR A 345 -3.42 13.68 -11.85
CA TYR A 345 -3.12 12.94 -13.08
C TYR A 345 -2.66 11.52 -12.77
N PHE A 346 -3.02 10.56 -13.63
CA PHE A 346 -2.26 9.34 -13.74
C PHE A 346 -1.36 9.41 -14.98
N TYR A 347 -0.12 9.03 -14.78
CA TYR A 347 0.94 9.07 -15.79
C TYR A 347 1.26 7.66 -16.25
N ALA A 348 1.56 7.52 -17.53
CA ALA A 348 2.19 6.36 -18.13
C ALA A 348 3.55 6.76 -18.69
N LEU A 349 4.59 6.08 -18.22
CA LEU A 349 5.97 6.28 -18.63
C LEU A 349 6.53 4.98 -19.22
N ASP A 350 7.44 5.07 -20.16
CA ASP A 350 8.29 3.94 -20.52
C ASP A 350 9.13 3.56 -19.30
N ARG A 351 8.99 2.32 -18.81
CA ARG A 351 9.62 1.95 -17.54
C ARG A 351 11.13 1.69 -17.63
N SER A 352 11.69 1.59 -18.86
CA SER A 352 13.13 1.42 -19.06
C SER A 352 13.93 2.71 -18.96
N GLU A 353 13.32 3.85 -19.34
CA GLU A 353 14.02 5.14 -19.46
C GLU A 353 13.25 6.35 -18.88
N GLY A 354 12.04 6.15 -18.35
CA GLY A 354 11.22 7.23 -17.76
C GLY A 354 10.61 8.19 -18.78
N ARG A 355 10.63 7.85 -20.08
CA ARG A 355 10.04 8.68 -21.13
C ARG A 355 8.53 8.74 -21.01
N PHE A 356 7.98 9.94 -21.13
CA PHE A 356 6.54 10.21 -21.09
C PHE A 356 5.82 9.54 -22.27
N LEU A 357 4.72 8.84 -21.97
CA LEU A 357 3.85 8.22 -22.98
C LEU A 357 2.52 8.97 -23.05
N TYR A 358 1.86 9.12 -21.92
CA TYR A 358 0.63 9.93 -21.78
C TYR A 358 0.36 10.23 -20.29
N ALA A 359 -0.55 11.20 -20.06
CA ALA A 359 -1.17 11.40 -18.74
C ALA A 359 -2.63 11.80 -18.92
N HIS A 360 -3.49 11.37 -18.01
CA HIS A 360 -4.90 11.70 -17.99
C HIS A 360 -5.34 12.17 -16.61
N PRO A 361 -6.19 13.20 -16.51
CA PRO A 361 -6.79 13.60 -15.25
C PRO A 361 -7.78 12.53 -14.77
N PHE A 362 -7.80 12.27 -13.46
CA PHE A 362 -8.78 11.40 -12.83
C PHE A 362 -9.64 12.12 -11.78
N VAL A 363 -9.50 13.43 -11.68
CA VAL A 363 -10.33 14.36 -10.91
C VAL A 363 -10.93 15.42 -11.84
N SER A 364 -12.03 16.04 -11.44
CA SER A 364 -12.77 16.97 -12.30
C SER A 364 -12.09 18.33 -12.45
N ARG A 365 -11.27 18.74 -11.47
CA ARG A 365 -10.66 20.07 -11.41
C ARG A 365 -9.20 20.01 -10.99
N ILE A 366 -8.35 20.66 -11.82
CA ILE A 366 -6.91 20.79 -11.56
C ILE A 366 -6.55 22.27 -11.74
N THR A 367 -5.99 22.92 -10.71
CA THR A 367 -5.65 24.36 -10.74
C THR A 367 -4.16 24.63 -10.54
N TRP A 368 -3.40 23.70 -9.96
CA TRP A 368 -1.96 23.84 -9.71
C TRP A 368 -1.14 23.94 -11.01
N THR A 369 -1.71 23.47 -12.11
CA THR A 369 -1.14 23.59 -13.46
C THR A 369 -2.20 24.07 -14.45
N LYS A 370 -1.77 24.79 -15.49
CA LYS A 370 -2.60 25.15 -16.66
C LYS A 370 -2.70 24.01 -17.67
N GLY A 371 -1.94 22.94 -17.48
CA GLY A 371 -1.89 21.73 -18.32
C GLY A 371 -0.49 21.17 -18.40
N LEU A 372 -0.38 20.03 -19.07
CA LEU A 372 0.87 19.36 -19.39
C LEU A 372 1.21 19.58 -20.86
N ASP A 373 2.50 19.76 -21.17
CA ASP A 373 2.96 19.80 -22.55
C ASP A 373 3.08 18.39 -23.15
N ASN A 374 3.57 18.27 -24.39
CA ASN A 374 3.71 17.00 -25.10
C ASN A 374 4.72 16.04 -24.46
N GLU A 375 5.54 16.54 -23.56
CA GLU A 375 6.50 15.75 -22.79
C GLU A 375 6.01 15.47 -21.36
N GLY A 376 4.76 15.89 -21.03
CA GLY A 376 4.17 15.73 -19.69
C GLY A 376 4.74 16.67 -18.64
N LYS A 377 5.39 17.78 -19.06
CA LYS A 377 5.89 18.82 -18.15
C LYS A 377 4.76 19.79 -17.82
N PRO A 378 4.52 20.12 -16.53
CA PRO A 378 3.45 21.03 -16.15
C PRO A 378 3.79 22.48 -16.45
N THR A 379 2.78 23.26 -16.87
CA THR A 379 2.84 24.72 -16.89
C THR A 379 2.24 25.25 -15.59
N PRO A 380 2.96 26.07 -14.78
CA PRO A 380 2.46 26.54 -13.49
C PRO A 380 1.07 27.19 -13.57
N GLY A 381 0.19 26.81 -12.66
CA GLY A 381 -1.15 27.34 -12.47
C GLY A 381 -1.27 28.21 -11.23
N VAL A 382 -2.27 27.95 -10.38
CA VAL A 382 -2.47 28.66 -9.12
C VAL A 382 -1.37 28.29 -8.13
N MET A 383 -0.73 29.29 -7.53
CA MET A 383 0.31 29.13 -6.51
C MET A 383 -0.27 29.51 -5.13
N PRO A 384 0.19 28.87 -4.04
CA PRO A 384 -0.06 29.39 -2.69
C PRO A 384 0.44 30.83 -2.58
N GLY A 385 -0.34 31.70 -1.93
CA GLY A 385 -0.04 33.12 -1.76
C GLY A 385 -0.27 33.58 -0.33
N ASP A 386 0.06 34.87 -0.08
CA ASP A 386 -0.18 35.50 1.22
C ASP A 386 -1.67 35.67 1.53
N GLU A 387 -2.49 35.68 0.48
CA GLU A 387 -3.94 35.51 0.55
C GLU A 387 -4.32 34.07 0.26
N SER A 388 -5.45 33.64 0.84
CA SER A 388 -5.97 32.27 0.68
C SER A 388 -6.27 31.95 -0.79
N GLN A 389 -5.68 30.89 -1.33
CA GLN A 389 -5.85 30.41 -2.69
C GLN A 389 -6.57 29.07 -2.73
N THR A 390 -7.49 28.90 -3.67
CA THR A 390 -8.15 27.60 -3.90
C THR A 390 -7.28 26.70 -4.77
N LEU A 391 -6.79 25.63 -4.19
CA LEU A 391 -5.99 24.58 -4.86
C LEU A 391 -6.85 23.35 -5.15
N CYS A 392 -6.83 22.89 -6.38
CA CYS A 392 -7.48 21.66 -6.83
C CYS A 392 -6.48 20.80 -7.61
N PRO A 393 -6.41 19.49 -7.33
CA PRO A 393 -7.01 18.84 -6.17
C PRO A 393 -6.42 19.38 -4.87
N GLY A 394 -7.18 19.23 -3.78
CA GLY A 394 -6.75 19.70 -2.47
C GLY A 394 -5.58 18.91 -1.91
N ALA A 395 -4.70 19.59 -1.20
CA ALA A 395 -3.46 19.05 -0.64
C ALA A 395 -3.70 17.87 0.31
N LEU A 396 -4.67 17.99 1.20
CA LEU A 396 -4.90 16.99 2.25
C LEU A 396 -5.94 15.94 1.86
N SER A 397 -6.93 16.28 1.06
CA SER A 397 -8.08 15.41 0.75
C SER A 397 -8.29 15.14 -0.73
N GLY A 398 -7.59 15.86 -1.61
CA GLY A 398 -7.75 15.75 -3.05
C GLY A 398 -7.03 14.56 -3.66
N ALA A 399 -7.49 14.19 -4.83
CA ALA A 399 -6.98 13.13 -5.68
C ALA A 399 -6.67 11.81 -4.93
N LYS A 400 -5.51 11.20 -5.19
CA LYS A 400 -5.07 9.94 -4.58
C LYS A 400 -3.87 10.17 -3.67
N SER A 401 -3.96 9.77 -2.43
CA SER A 401 -2.85 9.77 -1.47
C SER A 401 -2.13 8.42 -1.44
N TRP A 402 -1.82 7.87 -0.26
CA TRP A 402 -1.14 6.59 -0.07
C TRP A 402 -2.00 5.35 -0.34
N ASN A 403 -3.32 5.48 -0.41
CA ASN A 403 -4.24 4.41 -0.77
C ASN A 403 -3.91 3.89 -2.18
N GLN A 404 -3.81 2.56 -2.33
CA GLN A 404 -3.28 1.95 -3.54
C GLN A 404 -4.35 1.73 -4.60
N THR A 405 -3.93 1.81 -5.86
CA THR A 405 -4.69 1.35 -7.04
C THR A 405 -4.65 -0.17 -7.14
N ALA A 406 -5.44 -0.73 -8.06
CA ALA A 406 -5.28 -2.11 -8.51
C ALA A 406 -5.28 -2.18 -10.03
N TYR A 407 -4.56 -3.13 -10.60
CA TYR A 407 -4.54 -3.40 -12.04
C TYR A 407 -5.06 -4.80 -12.34
N SER A 408 -6.02 -4.92 -13.24
CA SER A 408 -6.48 -6.20 -13.77
C SER A 408 -5.83 -6.49 -15.12
N PRO A 409 -4.95 -7.50 -15.21
CA PRO A 409 -4.32 -7.88 -16.47
C PRO A 409 -5.31 -8.45 -17.50
N GLU A 410 -6.43 -9.02 -17.06
CA GLU A 410 -7.46 -9.57 -17.94
C GLU A 410 -8.28 -8.49 -18.63
N LEU A 411 -8.52 -7.36 -17.95
CA LEU A 411 -9.29 -6.24 -18.47
C LEU A 411 -8.40 -5.13 -19.06
N ASP A 412 -7.10 -5.15 -18.74
CA ASP A 412 -6.17 -4.03 -18.97
C ASP A 412 -6.65 -2.74 -18.29
N TYR A 413 -7.27 -2.88 -17.08
CA TYR A 413 -7.83 -1.77 -16.33
C TYR A 413 -7.01 -1.44 -15.07
N LEU A 414 -6.70 -0.15 -14.91
CA LEU A 414 -6.22 0.43 -13.66
C LEU A 414 -7.38 1.08 -12.92
N PHE A 415 -7.63 0.64 -11.68
CA PHE A 415 -8.70 1.17 -10.83
C PHE A 415 -8.12 2.20 -9.86
N ILE A 416 -8.53 3.46 -9.99
CA ILE A 416 -7.99 4.59 -9.24
C ILE A 416 -9.05 5.13 -8.28
N PRO A 417 -8.88 5.00 -6.94
CA PRO A 417 -9.74 5.63 -5.95
C PRO A 417 -9.27 7.06 -5.72
N ALA A 418 -10.20 8.02 -5.66
CA ALA A 418 -9.87 9.43 -5.54
C ALA A 418 -10.84 10.23 -4.66
N GLY A 419 -10.36 11.38 -4.17
CA GLY A 419 -11.17 12.46 -3.65
C GLY A 419 -11.19 13.63 -4.63
N ASP A 420 -12.35 14.00 -5.11
CA ASP A 420 -12.52 15.15 -6.01
C ASP A 420 -12.89 16.40 -5.19
N VAL A 421 -11.92 16.86 -4.40
CA VAL A 421 -12.04 17.99 -3.46
C VAL A 421 -10.96 19.02 -3.68
N CYS A 422 -11.23 20.26 -3.27
CA CYS A 422 -10.26 21.36 -3.30
C CYS A 422 -10.04 21.89 -1.88
N ASP A 423 -8.87 22.43 -1.62
CA ASP A 423 -8.53 23.09 -0.36
C ASP A 423 -8.20 24.55 -0.60
N ASN A 424 -8.52 25.41 0.36
CA ASN A 424 -7.97 26.75 0.40
C ASN A 424 -6.72 26.74 1.26
N VAL A 425 -5.63 27.27 0.71
CA VAL A 425 -4.32 27.28 1.37
C VAL A 425 -3.79 28.71 1.38
N LYS A 426 -3.27 29.11 2.54
CA LYS A 426 -2.56 30.35 2.75
C LYS A 426 -1.10 30.07 3.04
N ARG A 427 -0.19 30.75 2.32
CA ARG A 427 1.25 30.67 2.54
C ARG A 427 1.62 31.39 3.84
N ALA A 428 2.62 30.89 4.54
CA ALA A 428 3.29 31.55 5.67
C ALA A 428 4.77 31.70 5.37
N ALA A 429 5.40 32.71 5.97
CA ALA A 429 6.85 32.89 5.88
C ALA A 429 7.60 31.67 6.45
N GLY A 430 8.77 31.37 5.87
CA GLY A 430 9.68 30.37 6.42
C GLY A 430 10.21 30.77 7.79
N ASP A 431 10.68 29.79 8.58
CA ASP A 431 11.40 30.04 9.82
C ASP A 431 12.92 30.10 9.54
N PRO A 432 13.57 31.27 9.66
CA PRO A 432 15.00 31.37 9.43
C PRO A 432 15.86 30.63 10.46
N ASN A 433 15.28 30.19 11.57
CA ASN A 433 15.96 29.47 12.65
C ASN A 433 15.62 27.98 12.67
N ILE A 434 15.12 27.43 11.56
CA ILE A 434 14.72 26.02 11.43
C ILE A 434 15.84 25.08 11.88
N LYS A 435 15.48 24.06 12.66
CA LYS A 435 16.40 23.03 13.16
C LYS A 435 15.98 21.66 12.67
N PRO A 436 16.92 20.70 12.62
CA PRO A 436 16.55 19.32 12.34
C PRO A 436 15.42 18.84 13.25
N GLY A 437 14.35 18.29 12.64
CA GLY A 437 13.18 17.82 13.37
C GLY A 437 12.09 18.86 13.62
N ASP A 438 12.24 20.10 13.21
CA ASP A 438 11.16 21.10 13.27
C ASP A 438 10.16 20.88 12.13
N LEU A 439 8.89 21.14 12.39
CA LEU A 439 7.82 21.02 11.39
C LEU A 439 7.89 22.16 10.37
N GLN A 440 7.88 21.83 9.07
CA GLN A 440 8.02 22.76 7.96
C GLN A 440 6.81 22.75 7.03
N LEU A 441 5.71 23.32 7.44
CA LEU A 441 4.53 23.40 6.57
C LEU A 441 4.64 24.53 5.54
N GLY A 442 5.19 25.70 5.93
CA GLY A 442 5.28 26.89 5.09
C GLY A 442 3.91 27.51 4.76
N GLY A 443 2.91 27.21 5.56
CA GLY A 443 1.53 27.64 5.37
C GLY A 443 0.56 26.84 6.20
N GLN A 444 -0.73 27.05 5.90
CA GLN A 444 -1.81 26.30 6.54
C GLN A 444 -3.03 26.18 5.62
N PRO A 445 -3.81 25.10 5.72
CA PRO A 445 -5.13 25.03 5.11
C PRO A 445 -6.07 25.99 5.83
N ASP A 446 -6.83 26.78 5.07
CA ASP A 446 -7.78 27.78 5.60
C ASP A 446 -9.21 27.23 5.57
N LYS A 447 -9.60 26.62 4.46
CA LYS A 447 -10.91 25.97 4.29
C LYS A 447 -10.79 24.78 3.34
N TRP A 448 -11.70 23.84 3.49
CA TRP A 448 -11.84 22.72 2.58
C TRP A 448 -13.18 22.82 1.88
N SER A 449 -13.22 22.46 0.61
CA SER A 449 -14.49 22.24 -0.05
C SER A 449 -14.96 20.82 0.21
N SER A 450 -16.27 20.68 0.45
CA SER A 450 -16.91 19.36 0.32
C SER A 450 -16.74 18.89 -1.14
N GLY A 451 -16.51 17.62 -1.34
CA GLY A 451 -16.36 17.04 -2.67
C GLY A 451 -16.67 15.56 -2.67
N LEU A 452 -16.83 15.02 -3.87
CA LEU A 452 -17.17 13.63 -4.11
C LEU A 452 -15.94 12.73 -4.02
N GLY A 453 -16.18 11.45 -3.76
CA GLY A 453 -15.23 10.40 -4.04
C GLY A 453 -15.50 9.76 -5.39
N THR A 454 -14.46 9.25 -6.02
CA THR A 454 -14.58 8.46 -7.25
C THR A 454 -13.75 7.21 -7.18
N LEU A 455 -14.25 6.12 -7.81
CA LEU A 455 -13.43 5.00 -8.25
C LEU A 455 -13.57 4.92 -9.75
N THR A 456 -12.47 5.15 -10.47
CA THR A 456 -12.47 5.18 -11.94
C THR A 456 -11.63 4.03 -12.49
N ALA A 457 -12.17 3.28 -13.44
CA ALA A 457 -11.42 2.29 -14.21
C ALA A 457 -10.91 2.92 -15.50
N PHE A 458 -9.59 2.96 -15.67
CA PHE A 458 -8.93 3.41 -16.90
C PHE A 458 -8.35 2.22 -17.65
N GLN A 459 -8.62 2.14 -18.94
CA GLN A 459 -7.93 1.18 -19.81
C GLN A 459 -6.50 1.67 -20.05
N VAL A 460 -5.52 0.86 -19.64
CA VAL A 460 -4.11 1.27 -19.69
C VAL A 460 -3.59 1.46 -21.12
N SER A 461 -4.01 0.60 -22.05
CA SER A 461 -3.57 0.68 -23.45
C SER A 461 -4.03 1.95 -24.18
N THR A 462 -5.10 2.61 -23.73
CA THR A 462 -5.66 3.81 -24.36
C THR A 462 -5.67 5.04 -23.46
N GLY A 463 -5.59 4.87 -22.15
CA GLY A 463 -5.76 5.93 -21.15
C GLY A 463 -7.21 6.37 -20.94
N GLU A 464 -8.19 5.71 -21.60
CA GLU A 464 -9.60 6.08 -21.52
C GLU A 464 -10.28 5.59 -20.25
N ALA A 465 -11.11 6.42 -19.65
CA ALA A 465 -12.01 6.00 -18.58
C ALA A 465 -13.12 5.10 -19.14
N LYS A 466 -13.27 3.90 -18.60
CA LYS A 466 -14.31 2.93 -19.01
C LYS A 466 -15.57 3.06 -18.18
N TRP A 467 -15.41 3.28 -16.89
CA TRP A 467 -16.50 3.56 -15.96
C TRP A 467 -15.98 4.36 -14.75
N GLN A 468 -16.91 5.01 -14.08
CA GLN A 468 -16.64 5.73 -12.84
C GLN A 468 -17.80 5.52 -11.85
N TYR A 469 -17.48 5.02 -10.67
CA TYR A 469 -18.36 5.04 -9.51
C TYR A 469 -18.19 6.35 -8.74
N LYS A 470 -19.28 6.92 -8.23
CA LYS A 470 -19.27 8.15 -7.43
C LYS A 470 -19.74 7.85 -6.01
N SER A 471 -18.97 8.29 -5.03
CA SER A 471 -19.27 8.25 -3.60
C SER A 471 -19.58 9.66 -3.10
N PRO A 472 -20.45 9.84 -2.10
CA PRO A 472 -20.70 11.16 -1.52
C PRO A 472 -19.47 11.74 -0.81
N TYR A 473 -18.49 10.90 -0.46
CA TYR A 473 -17.25 11.29 0.23
C TYR A 473 -16.01 10.78 -0.49
N PRO A 474 -14.82 11.41 -0.29
CA PRO A 474 -13.56 10.95 -0.88
C PRO A 474 -13.30 9.46 -0.69
N MET A 475 -12.90 8.76 -1.74
CA MET A 475 -12.50 7.34 -1.68
C MET A 475 -11.07 7.24 -1.15
N ARG A 476 -10.92 6.70 0.06
CA ARG A 476 -9.63 6.63 0.76
C ARG A 476 -9.14 5.21 1.04
N SER A 477 -9.94 4.22 0.72
CA SER A 477 -9.56 2.81 0.78
C SER A 477 -8.72 2.43 -0.42
N SER A 478 -7.79 1.50 -0.22
CA SER A 478 -7.06 0.87 -1.31
C SER A 478 -7.96 -0.09 -2.09
N VAL A 479 -7.55 -0.40 -3.30
CA VAL A 479 -8.29 -1.26 -4.21
C VAL A 479 -7.62 -2.64 -4.28
N LEU A 480 -8.42 -3.69 -4.38
CA LEU A 480 -8.02 -5.07 -4.68
C LEU A 480 -8.83 -5.55 -5.88
N ALA A 481 -8.18 -6.09 -6.90
CA ALA A 481 -8.85 -6.73 -8.03
C ALA A 481 -8.62 -8.25 -8.03
N THR A 482 -9.57 -9.03 -8.56
CA THR A 482 -9.48 -10.49 -8.59
C THR A 482 -9.94 -11.08 -9.93
N ALA A 483 -9.45 -12.28 -10.26
CA ALA A 483 -9.92 -13.06 -11.41
C ALA A 483 -11.40 -13.49 -11.30
N GLY A 484 -12.02 -13.33 -10.12
CA GLY A 484 -13.47 -13.46 -9.95
C GLY A 484 -14.27 -12.32 -10.61
N GLY A 485 -13.60 -11.39 -11.29
CA GLY A 485 -14.22 -10.22 -11.93
C GLY A 485 -14.66 -9.15 -10.93
N LEU A 486 -14.08 -9.13 -9.75
CA LEU A 486 -14.43 -8.23 -8.66
C LEU A 486 -13.34 -7.20 -8.37
N VAL A 487 -13.79 -6.02 -7.94
CA VAL A 487 -12.98 -4.98 -7.32
C VAL A 487 -13.50 -4.77 -5.90
N PHE A 488 -12.62 -4.94 -4.90
CA PHE A 488 -12.91 -4.63 -3.50
C PHE A 488 -12.30 -3.28 -3.12
N THR A 489 -13.07 -2.48 -2.39
CA THR A 489 -12.65 -1.19 -1.83
C THR A 489 -13.54 -0.86 -0.62
N GLY A 490 -13.52 0.37 -0.15
CA GLY A 490 -14.43 0.83 0.90
C GLY A 490 -14.64 2.34 0.86
N ASP A 491 -15.60 2.82 1.62
CA ASP A 491 -15.94 4.22 1.74
C ASP A 491 -15.67 4.78 3.14
N LEU A 492 -15.91 6.08 3.31
CA LEU A 492 -15.74 6.76 4.60
C LEU A 492 -16.95 6.55 5.55
N GLU A 493 -18.07 6.02 5.06
CA GLU A 493 -19.24 5.68 5.87
C GLU A 493 -19.03 4.36 6.63
N GLY A 494 -17.98 3.62 6.32
CA GLY A 494 -17.61 2.38 6.98
C GLY A 494 -18.21 1.14 6.30
N GLU A 495 -18.38 1.19 4.98
CA GLU A 495 -18.82 0.04 4.18
C GLU A 495 -17.65 -0.53 3.36
N VAL A 496 -17.49 -1.85 3.37
CA VAL A 496 -16.68 -2.58 2.37
C VAL A 496 -17.56 -2.83 1.17
N LEU A 497 -17.03 -2.52 -0.01
CA LEU A 497 -17.72 -2.66 -1.29
C LEU A 497 -17.05 -3.73 -2.15
N ALA A 498 -17.85 -4.60 -2.78
CA ALA A 498 -17.41 -5.45 -3.88
C ALA A 498 -18.18 -5.06 -5.14
N MET A 499 -17.46 -4.75 -6.20
CA MET A 499 -18.00 -4.19 -7.44
C MET A 499 -17.61 -5.06 -8.64
N ASP A 500 -18.46 -5.10 -9.65
CA ASP A 500 -18.10 -5.71 -10.95
C ASP A 500 -16.98 -4.88 -11.60
N ALA A 501 -15.84 -5.51 -11.83
CA ALA A 501 -14.65 -4.88 -12.39
C ALA A 501 -14.86 -4.32 -13.81
N ARG A 502 -15.85 -4.80 -14.57
CA ARG A 502 -16.12 -4.40 -15.95
C ARG A 502 -16.95 -3.13 -16.07
N ASN A 503 -17.82 -2.84 -15.08
CA ASN A 503 -18.80 -1.76 -15.20
C ASN A 503 -18.98 -0.91 -13.94
N GLY A 504 -18.35 -1.28 -12.81
CA GLY A 504 -18.41 -0.53 -11.56
C GLY A 504 -19.72 -0.69 -10.77
N ASN A 505 -20.60 -1.62 -11.13
CA ASN A 505 -21.80 -1.88 -10.36
C ASN A 505 -21.47 -2.50 -9.01
N VAL A 506 -22.03 -1.97 -7.91
CA VAL A 506 -21.90 -2.55 -6.58
C VAL A 506 -22.73 -3.84 -6.52
N LEU A 507 -22.06 -4.97 -6.29
CA LEU A 507 -22.68 -6.29 -6.20
C LEU A 507 -22.91 -6.73 -4.75
N TRP A 508 -22.09 -6.23 -3.84
CA TRP A 508 -22.16 -6.52 -2.41
C TRP A 508 -21.55 -5.38 -1.60
N LYS A 509 -22.12 -5.15 -0.43
CA LYS A 509 -21.59 -4.22 0.56
C LYS A 509 -21.83 -4.74 1.96
N PHE A 510 -20.91 -4.39 2.87
CA PHE A 510 -20.99 -4.81 4.26
C PHE A 510 -20.52 -3.70 5.20
N PRO A 511 -21.35 -3.30 6.19
CA PRO A 511 -20.96 -2.30 7.16
C PRO A 511 -19.97 -2.91 8.16
N VAL A 512 -18.78 -2.32 8.25
CA VAL A 512 -17.72 -2.72 9.18
C VAL A 512 -17.56 -1.74 10.36
N GLY A 513 -18.39 -0.69 10.37
CA GLY A 513 -18.49 0.26 11.48
C GLY A 513 -17.37 1.27 11.61
N SER A 514 -16.29 1.18 10.80
CA SER A 514 -15.20 2.14 10.71
C SER A 514 -14.63 2.12 9.28
N MET A 515 -13.69 3.00 8.96
CA MET A 515 -13.18 3.13 7.60
C MET A 515 -12.40 1.89 7.15
N PRO A 516 -12.80 1.19 6.05
CA PRO A 516 -11.97 0.16 5.43
C PRO A 516 -10.67 0.78 4.86
N GLN A 517 -9.55 0.07 4.97
CA GLN A 517 -8.23 0.55 4.53
C GLN A 517 -7.72 -0.30 3.37
N ASN A 518 -7.03 -1.38 3.68
CA ASN A 518 -6.42 -2.28 2.70
C ASN A 518 -7.12 -3.64 2.71
N SER A 519 -7.36 -4.17 1.53
CA SER A 519 -7.93 -5.50 1.33
C SER A 519 -6.91 -6.41 0.65
N ILE A 520 -6.87 -7.68 1.06
CA ILE A 520 -6.16 -8.77 0.36
C ILE A 520 -7.08 -9.96 0.20
N THR A 521 -6.71 -10.92 -0.66
CA THR A 521 -7.38 -12.21 -0.74
C THR A 521 -6.37 -13.35 -0.74
N TYR A 522 -6.72 -14.45 -0.11
CA TYR A 522 -5.90 -15.64 0.02
C TYR A 522 -6.80 -16.89 0.11
N SER A 523 -6.23 -18.08 0.07
CA SER A 523 -7.00 -19.30 0.35
C SER A 523 -6.24 -20.27 1.25
N VAL A 524 -6.98 -21.00 2.09
CA VAL A 524 -6.45 -22.07 2.92
C VAL A 524 -7.38 -23.27 2.78
N ASN A 525 -6.80 -24.45 2.56
CA ASN A 525 -7.55 -25.71 2.40
C ASN A 525 -8.67 -25.61 1.32
N GLY A 526 -8.41 -24.87 0.23
CA GLY A 526 -9.35 -24.69 -0.88
C GLY A 526 -10.48 -23.69 -0.63
N LYS A 527 -10.56 -23.05 0.55
CA LYS A 527 -11.50 -21.99 0.88
C LYS A 527 -10.85 -20.62 0.68
N GLN A 528 -11.48 -19.77 -0.12
CA GLN A 528 -11.02 -18.39 -0.36
C GLN A 528 -11.54 -17.45 0.72
N TYR A 529 -10.68 -16.52 1.13
CA TYR A 529 -10.95 -15.46 2.09
C TYR A 529 -10.62 -14.09 1.52
N VAL A 530 -11.34 -13.06 1.97
CA VAL A 530 -10.99 -11.65 1.77
C VAL A 530 -10.77 -11.02 3.13
N ALA A 531 -9.56 -10.52 3.39
CA ALA A 531 -9.22 -9.83 4.63
C ALA A 531 -9.16 -8.33 4.40
N VAL A 532 -9.78 -7.56 5.29
CA VAL A 532 -9.87 -6.10 5.21
C VAL A 532 -9.40 -5.51 6.54
N GLY A 533 -8.36 -4.68 6.51
CA GLY A 533 -8.00 -3.83 7.64
C GLY A 533 -9.00 -2.70 7.77
N VAL A 534 -9.56 -2.49 8.95
CA VAL A 534 -10.59 -1.48 9.22
C VAL A 534 -10.11 -0.57 10.35
N GLY A 535 -10.17 0.72 10.15
CA GLY A 535 -9.75 1.73 11.11
C GLY A 535 -9.41 3.06 10.43
N TRP A 536 -9.67 4.18 11.06
CA TRP A 536 -9.37 5.48 10.49
C TRP A 536 -7.86 5.72 10.36
N GLY A 537 -7.43 6.31 9.24
CA GLY A 537 -6.09 6.89 9.15
C GLY A 537 -6.00 8.15 10.00
N GLN A 538 -4.90 8.33 10.74
CA GLN A 538 -4.75 9.42 11.72
C GLN A 538 -4.99 10.81 11.13
N VAL A 539 -4.45 11.12 9.95
CA VAL A 539 -4.66 12.41 9.27
C VAL A 539 -6.14 12.62 8.96
N LEU A 540 -6.78 11.61 8.35
CA LEU A 540 -8.21 11.68 8.04
C LEU A 540 -9.06 11.78 9.30
N ALA A 541 -8.74 11.02 10.36
CA ALA A 541 -9.47 11.06 11.61
C ALA A 541 -9.44 12.44 12.26
N ASN A 542 -8.35 13.18 12.12
CA ASN A 542 -8.20 14.51 12.71
C ASN A 542 -8.85 15.62 11.87
N PHE A 543 -8.80 15.50 10.54
CA PHE A 543 -9.26 16.56 9.66
C PHE A 543 -10.66 16.32 9.08
N THR A 544 -11.03 15.09 8.72
CA THR A 544 -12.31 14.82 8.06
C THR A 544 -13.53 15.30 8.84
N PRO A 545 -13.65 15.12 10.18
CA PRO A 545 -14.79 15.63 10.92
C PRO A 545 -14.96 17.15 10.91
N ALA A 546 -13.88 17.89 10.70
CA ALA A 546 -13.94 19.36 10.57
C ALA A 546 -14.56 19.80 9.24
N TYR A 547 -14.55 18.94 8.23
CA TYR A 547 -15.02 19.23 6.86
C TYR A 547 -16.30 18.51 6.50
N VAL A 548 -16.50 17.32 7.09
CA VAL A 548 -17.67 16.46 6.90
C VAL A 548 -18.16 16.05 8.29
N PRO A 549 -18.90 16.94 9.02
CA PRO A 549 -19.28 16.71 10.41
C PRO A 549 -20.07 15.43 10.66
N GLU A 550 -20.85 14.97 9.67
CA GLU A 550 -21.60 13.71 9.74
C GLU A 550 -20.70 12.48 9.88
N LEU A 551 -19.47 12.53 9.35
CA LEU A 551 -18.50 11.44 9.51
C LEU A 551 -17.84 11.40 10.89
N ALA A 552 -18.03 12.42 11.74
CA ALA A 552 -17.61 12.37 13.13
C ALA A 552 -18.30 11.26 13.94
N LYS A 553 -19.45 10.78 13.43
CA LYS A 553 -20.22 9.67 14.02
C LYS A 553 -19.66 8.29 13.71
N VAL A 554 -18.79 8.17 12.71
CA VAL A 554 -18.18 6.88 12.32
C VAL A 554 -17.13 6.52 13.37
N PRO A 555 -17.24 5.34 14.03
CA PRO A 555 -16.32 4.94 15.09
C PRO A 555 -14.87 4.82 14.63
N ARG A 556 -13.92 5.00 15.54
CA ARG A 556 -12.46 4.95 15.26
C ARG A 556 -11.81 3.62 15.63
N GLY A 557 -12.56 2.55 15.78
CA GLY A 557 -12.02 1.24 16.16
C GLY A 557 -11.07 0.65 15.11
N SER A 558 -10.11 -0.17 15.56
CA SER A 558 -9.23 -0.96 14.69
C SER A 558 -9.63 -2.42 14.74
N VAL A 559 -9.92 -3.01 13.57
CA VAL A 559 -10.27 -4.43 13.44
C VAL A 559 -9.77 -4.98 12.10
N LEU A 560 -9.31 -6.21 12.09
CA LEU A 560 -9.14 -6.98 10.87
C LEU A 560 -10.41 -7.84 10.68
N MET A 561 -11.16 -7.57 9.62
CA MET A 561 -12.34 -8.33 9.24
C MET A 561 -11.99 -9.31 8.13
N VAL A 562 -12.38 -10.57 8.28
CA VAL A 562 -12.12 -11.59 7.27
C VAL A 562 -13.43 -12.24 6.83
N PHE A 563 -13.65 -12.21 5.54
CA PHE A 563 -14.87 -12.69 4.88
C PHE A 563 -14.59 -13.97 4.10
N ALA A 564 -15.60 -14.84 4.03
CA ALA A 564 -15.58 -16.04 3.19
C ALA A 564 -17.02 -16.40 2.76
N LEU A 565 -17.11 -17.24 1.74
CA LEU A 565 -18.40 -17.87 1.41
C LEU A 565 -18.78 -18.87 2.51
N PRO A 566 -20.09 -19.10 2.77
CA PRO A 566 -20.54 -20.16 3.67
C PRO A 566 -20.05 -21.52 3.17
N ASN A 567 -19.98 -22.49 4.09
CA ASN A 567 -19.58 -23.88 3.78
C ASN A 567 -20.64 -24.59 2.95
#